data_9ba25aa9877e1815b97143b6fcbfb852
#
_entry.id   9ba25aa9877e1815b97143b6fcbfb852
#
_cell.length_a   1.000
_cell.length_b   1.000
_cell.length_c   1.000
_cell.angle_alpha   90.00
_cell.angle_beta   90.00
_cell.angle_gamma   90.00
#
_symmetry.space_group_name_H-M   'P 1'
#
loop_
_entity.id
_entity.type
_entity.pdbx_description
1 polymer ?
#
loop_
_entity_poly.entity_id
_entity_poly.type
_entity_poly.pdbx_seq_one_letter_code
_entity_poly.pdbx_strand_id
1 'polypeptide(L)'
;MCIRDRAWSHHRAWLLSGPVGLVLASAALLVPLQPRLQGLLLCGGALLGLVGLLLCGFAIGMVGWSWDWLQAVAGPTEWTQPGVGWGGFVTVLSLLALLSIGVARLGGFKGDAFVAGAVLGCAALLALFVVYPVIKSLLGSVLNDEGQFAASALWQRIGTARIWGLGCVVGAGRCGVAWNTLGLALMTAAGT
;
A
#
# COMPACT_ATOMS: atom_id res chain seq x y z
N MET A 1 11.66 -13.35 14.29
CA MET A 1 11.53 -12.29 15.30
C MET A 1 10.10 -11.75 15.21
N CYS A 2 9.27 -11.96 16.23
CA CYS A 2 7.84 -11.62 16.20
C CYS A 2 7.60 -10.11 16.30
N ILE A 3 6.53 -9.62 15.64
CA ILE A 3 6.06 -8.21 15.76
C ILE A 3 5.87 -7.84 17.25
N ARG A 4 5.39 -8.77 18.07
CA ARG A 4 5.21 -8.61 19.50
C ARG A 4 6.51 -8.24 20.25
N ASP A 5 7.61 -8.91 19.93
CA ASP A 5 8.88 -8.70 20.65
C ASP A 5 9.45 -7.31 20.36
N ARG A 6 9.26 -6.81 19.12
CA ARG A 6 9.68 -5.46 18.75
C ARG A 6 8.77 -4.35 19.31
N ALA A 7 7.45 -4.61 19.41
CA ALA A 7 6.52 -3.65 19.99
C ALA A 7 6.79 -3.44 21.48
N TRP A 8 7.11 -4.52 22.21
CA TRP A 8 7.32 -4.47 23.66
C TRP A 8 8.72 -3.98 24.04
N SER A 9 9.76 -4.48 23.36
CA SER A 9 11.16 -4.12 23.68
C SER A 9 11.52 -2.67 23.31
N HIS A 10 10.74 -2.02 22.43
CA HIS A 10 11.03 -0.68 21.93
C HIS A 10 9.92 0.34 22.22
N HIS A 11 9.00 0.07 23.13
CA HIS A 11 7.85 0.94 23.49
C HIS A 11 6.99 1.41 22.29
N ARG A 12 6.81 0.54 21.28
CA ARG A 12 6.09 0.87 20.03
C ARG A 12 4.68 0.28 20.05
N ALA A 13 3.82 0.82 20.90
CA ALA A 13 2.43 0.34 21.05
C ALA A 13 1.62 0.35 19.74
N TRP A 14 1.94 1.23 18.81
CA TRP A 14 1.27 1.36 17.52
C TRP A 14 1.53 0.17 16.56
N LEU A 15 2.63 -0.60 16.72
CA LEU A 15 2.83 -1.87 16.01
C LEU A 15 1.81 -2.95 16.42
N LEU A 16 1.10 -2.74 17.52
CA LEU A 16 0.06 -3.65 17.99
C LEU A 16 -1.25 -3.51 17.20
N SER A 17 -1.41 -2.49 16.35
CA SER A 17 -2.63 -2.28 15.55
C SER A 17 -3.03 -3.51 14.72
N GLY A 18 -2.06 -4.15 14.07
CA GLY A 18 -2.29 -5.39 13.31
C GLY A 18 -2.79 -6.55 14.19
N PRO A 19 -2.03 -6.96 15.23
CA PRO A 19 -2.47 -7.97 16.18
C PRO A 19 -3.79 -7.63 16.89
N VAL A 20 -4.01 -6.37 17.28
CA VAL A 20 -5.28 -5.93 17.90
C VAL A 20 -6.45 -6.10 16.93
N GLY A 21 -6.30 -5.66 15.69
CA GLY A 21 -7.32 -5.87 14.66
C GLY A 21 -7.61 -7.35 14.42
N LEU A 22 -6.58 -8.19 14.41
CA LEU A 22 -6.71 -9.64 14.28
C LEU A 22 -7.48 -10.25 15.47
N VAL A 23 -7.13 -9.86 16.71
CA VAL A 23 -7.80 -10.35 17.92
C VAL A 23 -9.26 -9.90 17.95
N LEU A 24 -9.56 -8.64 17.65
CA LEU A 24 -10.92 -8.12 17.59
C LEU A 24 -11.77 -8.85 16.53
N ALA A 25 -11.22 -9.03 15.34
CA ALA A 25 -11.91 -9.76 14.27
C ALA A 25 -12.12 -11.23 14.63
N SER A 26 -11.10 -11.93 15.17
CA SER A 26 -11.23 -13.34 15.55
C SER A 26 -12.15 -13.54 16.75
N ALA A 27 -12.17 -12.63 17.71
CA ALA A 27 -13.12 -12.67 18.83
C ALA A 27 -14.58 -12.60 18.35
N ALA A 28 -14.87 -11.84 17.29
CA ALA A 28 -16.18 -11.79 16.69
C ALA A 28 -16.65 -13.14 16.11
N LEU A 29 -15.76 -14.05 15.77
CA LEU A 29 -16.12 -15.42 15.33
C LEU A 29 -16.56 -16.31 16.50
N LEU A 30 -16.02 -16.09 17.68
CA LEU A 30 -16.25 -16.93 18.86
C LEU A 30 -17.55 -16.57 19.60
N VAL A 31 -18.03 -15.34 19.42
CA VAL A 31 -19.25 -14.87 20.09
C VAL A 31 -20.45 -15.14 19.19
N PRO A 32 -21.53 -15.78 19.69
CA PRO A 32 -22.74 -16.03 18.94
C PRO A 32 -23.56 -14.73 18.80
N LEU A 33 -23.22 -13.91 17.82
CA LEU A 33 -23.86 -12.66 17.47
C LEU A 33 -24.78 -12.83 16.24
N GLN A 34 -25.67 -11.87 16.04
CA GLN A 34 -26.44 -11.81 14.80
C GLN A 34 -25.50 -11.73 13.59
N PRO A 35 -25.79 -12.44 12.47
CA PRO A 35 -24.88 -12.53 11.32
C PRO A 35 -24.41 -11.17 10.78
N ARG A 36 -25.29 -10.17 10.76
CA ARG A 36 -24.95 -8.80 10.31
C ARG A 36 -23.99 -8.10 11.25
N LEU A 37 -24.23 -8.18 12.56
CA LEU A 37 -23.35 -7.55 13.56
C LEU A 37 -21.98 -8.23 13.55
N GLN A 38 -21.95 -9.54 13.45
CA GLN A 38 -20.74 -10.32 13.35
C GLN A 38 -19.95 -9.96 12.07
N GLY A 39 -20.64 -9.79 10.92
CA GLY A 39 -20.04 -9.34 9.67
C GLY A 39 -19.42 -7.94 9.80
N LEU A 40 -20.10 -6.99 10.45
CA LEU A 40 -19.60 -5.64 10.70
C LEU A 40 -18.34 -5.65 11.59
N LEU A 41 -18.34 -6.44 12.66
CA LEU A 41 -17.20 -6.54 13.57
C LEU A 41 -16.00 -7.20 12.88
N LEU A 42 -16.23 -8.23 12.06
CA LEU A 42 -15.18 -8.86 11.25
C LEU A 42 -14.57 -7.86 10.26
N CYS A 43 -15.40 -7.14 9.51
CA CYS A 43 -14.92 -6.14 8.55
C CYS A 43 -14.21 -4.99 9.28
N GLY A 44 -14.80 -4.46 10.36
CA GLY A 44 -14.20 -3.36 11.13
C GLY A 44 -12.85 -3.72 11.74
N GLY A 45 -12.75 -4.88 12.41
CA GLY A 45 -11.50 -5.37 13.00
C GLY A 45 -10.43 -5.66 11.93
N ALA A 46 -10.82 -6.32 10.83
CA ALA A 46 -9.91 -6.62 9.75
C ALA A 46 -9.39 -5.35 9.04
N LEU A 47 -10.28 -4.40 8.74
CA LEU A 47 -9.89 -3.10 8.14
C LEU A 47 -9.01 -2.30 9.08
N LEU A 48 -9.34 -2.22 10.36
CA LEU A 48 -8.52 -1.54 11.37
C LEU A 48 -7.11 -2.14 11.43
N GLY A 49 -7.00 -3.46 11.43
CA GLY A 49 -5.71 -4.15 11.39
C GLY A 49 -4.92 -3.89 10.10
N LEU A 50 -5.56 -3.97 8.94
CA LEU A 50 -4.92 -3.72 7.63
C LEU A 50 -4.48 -2.26 7.49
N VAL A 51 -5.36 -1.31 7.80
CA VAL A 51 -5.03 0.13 7.76
C VAL A 51 -3.93 0.45 8.76
N GLY A 52 -3.99 -0.10 9.98
CA GLY A 52 -2.94 0.07 10.97
C GLY A 52 -1.58 -0.44 10.48
N LEU A 53 -1.52 -1.62 9.86
CA LEU A 53 -0.29 -2.16 9.28
C LEU A 53 0.23 -1.30 8.12
N LEU A 54 -0.66 -0.81 7.25
CA LEU A 54 -0.28 0.10 6.17
C LEU A 54 0.29 1.40 6.73
N LEU A 55 -0.41 2.05 7.66
CA LEU A 55 0.07 3.29 8.30
C LEU A 55 1.43 3.08 8.97
N CYS A 56 1.62 1.96 9.70
CA CYS A 56 2.91 1.62 10.28
C CYS A 56 4.00 1.43 9.22
N GLY A 57 3.68 0.83 8.08
CA GLY A 57 4.59 0.64 6.96
C GLY A 57 5.02 1.95 6.30
N PHE A 58 4.13 2.95 6.26
CA PHE A 58 4.40 4.27 5.64
C PHE A 58 4.93 5.32 6.62
N ALA A 59 4.67 5.16 7.91
CA ALA A 59 5.08 6.13 8.93
C ALA A 59 6.59 6.18 9.14
N ILE A 60 7.30 5.07 8.90
CA ILE A 60 8.75 4.99 9.06
C ILE A 60 9.41 4.94 7.68
N GLY A 61 10.24 5.93 7.38
CA GLY A 61 11.09 5.97 6.19
C GLY A 61 12.38 5.15 6.33
N MET A 62 13.24 5.26 5.35
CA MET A 62 14.56 4.61 5.38
C MET A 62 15.48 5.18 6.46
N VAL A 63 15.28 6.45 6.84
CA VAL A 63 16.12 7.19 7.82
C VAL A 63 15.21 7.98 8.77
N GLY A 64 14.37 7.29 9.55
CA GLY A 64 13.50 7.95 10.52
C GLY A 64 12.04 8.08 10.08
N TRP A 65 11.31 9.02 10.70
CA TRP A 65 9.90 9.26 10.42
C TRP A 65 9.69 9.85 9.02
N SER A 66 8.69 9.35 8.31
CA SER A 66 8.31 9.87 6.99
C SER A 66 7.61 11.24 7.06
N TRP A 67 7.10 11.61 8.24
CA TRP A 67 6.37 12.86 8.48
C TRP A 67 6.91 13.59 9.71
N ASP A 68 7.26 14.85 9.58
CA ASP A 68 7.87 15.67 10.65
C ASP A 68 7.00 15.78 11.91
N TRP A 69 5.66 15.83 11.76
CA TRP A 69 4.74 15.86 12.89
C TRP A 69 4.79 14.61 13.76
N LEU A 70 5.13 13.45 13.18
CA LEU A 70 5.32 12.20 13.94
C LEU A 70 6.56 12.26 14.82
N GLN A 71 7.61 12.94 14.38
CA GLN A 71 8.80 13.17 15.18
C GLN A 71 8.48 14.05 16.41
N ALA A 72 7.60 15.04 16.25
CA ALA A 72 7.17 15.91 17.36
C ALA A 72 6.33 15.13 18.41
N VAL A 73 5.53 14.15 17.99
CA VAL A 73 4.64 13.39 18.89
C VAL A 73 5.33 12.16 19.47
N ALA A 74 6.10 11.43 18.67
CA ALA A 74 6.68 10.13 19.05
C ALA A 74 8.17 10.18 19.41
N GLY A 75 8.78 11.37 19.31
CA GLY A 75 10.21 11.59 19.57
C GLY A 75 11.11 11.17 18.40
N PRO A 76 12.42 11.47 18.49
CA PRO A 76 13.38 11.10 17.47
C PRO A 76 13.50 9.58 17.37
N THR A 77 13.59 9.06 16.15
CA THR A 77 13.80 7.63 15.93
C THR A 77 15.09 7.42 15.13
N GLU A 78 15.97 6.58 15.66
CA GLU A 78 17.21 6.18 14.98
C GLU A 78 17.02 4.95 14.09
N TRP A 79 15.79 4.46 13.96
CA TRP A 79 15.50 3.15 13.39
C TRP A 79 15.15 3.22 11.91
N THR A 80 15.73 2.31 11.16
CA THR A 80 15.35 2.02 9.78
C THR A 80 14.07 1.19 9.74
N GLN A 81 13.29 1.32 8.67
CA GLN A 81 12.07 0.55 8.46
C GLN A 81 12.39 -0.96 8.46
N PRO A 82 11.83 -1.74 9.39
CA PRO A 82 11.97 -3.19 9.32
C PRO A 82 11.12 -3.71 8.16
N GLY A 83 11.70 -4.53 7.30
CA GLY A 83 10.93 -5.21 6.25
C GLY A 83 9.77 -6.04 6.80
N VAL A 84 8.78 -6.31 5.95
CA VAL A 84 7.66 -7.20 6.27
C VAL A 84 8.21 -8.61 6.46
N GLY A 85 8.29 -9.06 7.72
CA GLY A 85 8.69 -10.43 8.04
C GLY A 85 7.54 -11.42 7.80
N TRP A 86 7.83 -12.71 7.88
CA TRP A 86 6.85 -13.79 7.76
C TRP A 86 5.63 -13.61 8.67
N GLY A 87 5.83 -13.11 9.91
CA GLY A 87 4.73 -12.82 10.84
C GLY A 87 3.79 -11.73 10.32
N GLY A 88 4.32 -10.68 9.72
CA GLY A 88 3.53 -9.61 9.09
C GLY A 88 2.74 -10.13 7.89
N PHE A 89 3.38 -10.94 7.05
CA PHE A 89 2.72 -11.55 5.90
C PHE A 89 1.54 -12.45 6.31
N VAL A 90 1.75 -13.35 7.29
CA VAL A 90 0.67 -14.20 7.82
C VAL A 90 -0.45 -13.38 8.43
N THR A 91 -0.11 -12.30 9.15
CA THR A 91 -1.12 -11.39 9.73
C THR A 91 -1.97 -10.71 8.65
N VAL A 92 -1.36 -10.22 7.56
CA VAL A 92 -2.08 -9.62 6.42
C VAL A 92 -3.01 -10.64 5.77
N LEU A 93 -2.53 -11.86 5.50
CA LEU A 93 -3.35 -12.93 4.92
C LEU A 93 -4.54 -13.28 5.83
N SER A 94 -4.29 -13.38 7.14
CA SER A 94 -5.36 -13.69 8.11
C SER A 94 -6.40 -12.57 8.17
N LEU A 95 -5.98 -11.30 8.16
CA LEU A 95 -6.89 -10.15 8.12
C LEU A 95 -7.70 -10.11 6.82
N LEU A 96 -7.09 -10.41 5.68
CA LEU A 96 -7.82 -10.51 4.40
C LEU A 96 -8.84 -11.65 4.41
N ALA A 97 -8.49 -12.80 4.99
CA ALA A 97 -9.44 -13.91 5.14
C ALA A 97 -10.62 -13.55 6.05
N LEU A 98 -10.36 -12.89 7.18
CA LEU A 98 -11.41 -12.43 8.09
C LEU A 98 -12.29 -11.35 7.45
N LEU A 99 -11.71 -10.44 6.67
CA LEU A 99 -12.44 -9.46 5.88
C LEU A 99 -13.37 -10.14 4.86
N SER A 100 -12.88 -11.17 4.18
CA SER A 100 -13.65 -11.93 3.20
C SER A 100 -14.88 -12.62 3.84
N ILE A 101 -14.69 -13.23 5.01
CA ILE A 101 -15.79 -13.83 5.78
C ILE A 101 -16.76 -12.76 6.22
N GLY A 102 -16.28 -11.60 6.69
CA GLY A 102 -17.10 -10.48 7.10
C GLY A 102 -17.99 -9.95 5.97
N VAL A 103 -17.40 -9.71 4.80
CA VAL A 103 -18.11 -9.25 3.58
C VAL A 103 -19.16 -10.26 3.15
N ALA A 104 -18.85 -11.57 3.16
CA ALA A 104 -19.80 -12.62 2.83
C ALA A 104 -20.99 -12.64 3.80
N ARG A 105 -20.76 -12.49 5.12
CA ARG A 105 -21.82 -12.41 6.12
C ARG A 105 -22.71 -11.18 6.01
N LEU A 106 -22.18 -10.09 5.46
CA LEU A 106 -22.97 -8.90 5.13
C LEU A 106 -23.82 -9.06 3.85
N GLY A 107 -23.70 -10.21 3.17
CA GLY A 107 -24.43 -10.50 1.93
C GLY A 107 -23.64 -10.13 0.66
N GLY A 108 -22.39 -9.66 0.79
CA GLY A 108 -21.51 -9.45 -0.36
C GLY A 108 -21.23 -10.76 -1.08
N PHE A 109 -21.08 -10.70 -2.40
CA PHE A 109 -20.79 -11.87 -3.25
C PHE A 109 -21.77 -13.05 -3.03
N LYS A 110 -23.05 -12.74 -2.79
CA LYS A 110 -24.11 -13.73 -2.48
C LYS A 110 -23.82 -14.61 -1.24
N GLY A 111 -23.02 -14.12 -0.31
CA GLY A 111 -22.64 -14.82 0.91
C GLY A 111 -21.49 -15.83 0.74
N ASP A 112 -20.86 -15.88 -0.42
CA ASP A 112 -19.74 -16.79 -0.68
C ASP A 112 -18.42 -16.17 -0.22
N ALA A 113 -17.84 -16.70 0.86
CA ALA A 113 -16.58 -16.22 1.43
C ALA A 113 -15.37 -16.53 0.54
N PHE A 114 -15.41 -17.62 -0.24
CA PHE A 114 -14.33 -17.97 -1.17
C PHE A 114 -14.24 -16.97 -2.32
N VAL A 115 -15.39 -16.66 -2.94
CA VAL A 115 -15.47 -15.64 -4.01
C VAL A 115 -15.07 -14.27 -3.48
N ALA A 116 -15.57 -13.89 -2.29
CA ALA A 116 -15.14 -12.64 -1.63
C ALA A 116 -13.63 -12.61 -1.42
N GLY A 117 -13.04 -13.71 -0.95
CA GLY A 117 -11.59 -13.84 -0.73
C GLY A 117 -10.78 -13.73 -2.01
N ALA A 118 -11.21 -14.39 -3.08
CA ALA A 118 -10.54 -14.31 -4.37
C ALA A 118 -10.56 -12.88 -4.93
N VAL A 119 -11.70 -12.21 -4.91
CA VAL A 119 -11.84 -10.83 -5.41
C VAL A 119 -11.03 -9.85 -4.55
N LEU A 120 -11.14 -9.92 -3.22
CA LEU A 120 -10.39 -9.05 -2.31
C LEU A 120 -8.88 -9.31 -2.39
N GLY A 121 -8.47 -10.57 -2.53
CA GLY A 121 -7.07 -10.94 -2.75
C GLY A 121 -6.51 -10.36 -4.05
N CYS A 122 -7.22 -10.54 -5.17
CA CYS A 122 -6.84 -9.94 -6.45
C CYS A 122 -6.79 -8.41 -6.36
N ALA A 123 -7.79 -7.77 -5.72
CA ALA A 123 -7.81 -6.33 -5.53
C ALA A 123 -6.62 -5.84 -4.67
N ALA A 124 -6.27 -6.57 -3.61
CA ALA A 124 -5.11 -6.25 -2.77
C ALA A 124 -3.79 -6.36 -3.55
N LEU A 125 -3.64 -7.40 -4.38
CA LEU A 125 -2.47 -7.55 -5.25
C LEU A 125 -2.37 -6.44 -6.29
N LEU A 126 -3.49 -6.09 -6.94
CA LEU A 126 -3.52 -4.95 -7.87
C LEU A 126 -3.19 -3.64 -7.17
N ALA A 127 -3.75 -3.41 -5.99
CA ALA A 127 -3.44 -2.22 -5.19
C ALA A 127 -1.94 -2.15 -4.85
N LEU A 128 -1.32 -3.27 -4.46
CA LEU A 128 0.08 -3.33 -4.07
C LEU A 128 1.03 -3.20 -5.27
N PHE A 129 0.79 -3.94 -6.36
CA PHE A 129 1.75 -4.04 -7.46
C PHE A 129 1.50 -3.05 -8.59
N VAL A 130 0.30 -2.49 -8.72
CA VAL A 130 -0.06 -1.53 -9.77
C VAL A 130 -0.32 -0.16 -9.19
N VAL A 131 -1.32 -0.03 -8.30
CA VAL A 131 -1.78 1.28 -7.81
C VAL A 131 -0.69 1.97 -6.97
N TYR A 132 -0.05 1.25 -6.05
CA TYR A 132 0.98 1.81 -5.20
C TYR A 132 2.21 2.37 -5.96
N PRO A 133 2.86 1.63 -6.89
CA PRO A 133 3.97 2.17 -7.68
C PRO A 133 3.55 3.35 -8.56
N VAL A 134 2.33 3.31 -9.14
CA VAL A 134 1.81 4.41 -9.96
C VAL A 134 1.62 5.66 -9.11
N ILE A 135 0.98 5.55 -7.95
CA ILE A 135 0.81 6.69 -7.03
C ILE A 135 2.17 7.23 -6.57
N LYS A 136 3.12 6.36 -6.22
CA LYS A 136 4.48 6.77 -5.82
C LYS A 136 5.19 7.53 -6.95
N SER A 137 5.08 7.05 -8.18
CA SER A 137 5.67 7.71 -9.35
C SER A 137 5.02 9.07 -9.63
N LEU A 138 3.70 9.16 -9.52
CA LEU A 138 2.96 10.42 -9.68
C LEU A 138 3.32 11.43 -8.59
N LEU A 139 3.33 11.00 -7.33
CA LEU A 139 3.74 11.86 -6.22
C LEU A 139 5.19 12.33 -6.38
N GLY A 140 6.11 11.42 -6.74
CA GLY A 140 7.50 11.77 -6.98
C GLY A 140 7.70 12.77 -8.14
N SER A 141 6.77 12.79 -9.11
CA SER A 141 6.84 13.75 -10.22
C SER A 141 6.47 15.18 -9.80
N VAL A 142 5.67 15.34 -8.74
CA VAL A 142 5.16 16.64 -8.23
C VAL A 142 6.01 17.18 -7.08
N LEU A 143 6.89 16.37 -6.51
CA LEU A 143 7.80 16.78 -5.44
C LEU A 143 9.09 17.35 -6.03
N ASN A 144 9.62 18.44 -5.43
CA ASN A 144 10.97 18.94 -5.73
C ASN A 144 12.04 18.03 -5.09
N ASP A 145 13.31 18.35 -5.29
CA ASP A 145 14.43 17.58 -4.75
C ASP A 145 14.52 17.66 -3.21
N GLU A 146 13.84 18.63 -2.60
CA GLU A 146 13.71 18.80 -1.14
C GLU A 146 12.49 18.06 -0.57
N GLY A 147 11.70 17.35 -1.42
CA GLY A 147 10.51 16.62 -1.01
C GLY A 147 9.26 17.49 -0.78
N GLN A 148 9.29 18.75 -1.16
CA GLN A 148 8.17 19.68 -1.04
C GLN A 148 7.28 19.60 -2.29
N PHE A 149 5.98 19.84 -2.13
CA PHE A 149 5.05 19.91 -3.24
C PHE A 149 5.29 21.13 -4.11
N ALA A 150 5.72 20.92 -5.34
CA ALA A 150 6.00 21.96 -6.31
C ALA A 150 5.46 21.56 -7.70
N ALA A 151 4.30 22.06 -8.07
CA ALA A 151 3.71 21.82 -9.40
C ALA A 151 4.61 22.30 -10.55
N SER A 152 5.44 23.32 -10.31
CA SER A 152 6.46 23.80 -11.24
C SER A 152 7.52 22.76 -11.55
N ALA A 153 7.88 21.88 -10.62
CA ALA A 153 8.83 20.79 -10.81
C ALA A 153 8.30 19.77 -11.84
N LEU A 154 7.00 19.45 -11.78
CA LEU A 154 6.35 18.58 -12.76
C LEU A 154 6.46 19.19 -14.17
N TRP A 155 6.15 20.50 -14.31
CA TRP A 155 6.17 21.17 -15.60
C TRP A 155 7.58 21.26 -16.19
N GLN A 156 8.56 21.55 -15.36
CA GLN A 156 9.96 21.56 -15.77
C GLN A 156 10.45 20.17 -16.20
N ARG A 157 10.05 19.11 -15.48
CA ARG A 157 10.42 17.72 -15.81
C ARG A 157 9.76 17.24 -17.10
N ILE A 158 8.46 17.54 -17.31
CA ILE A 158 7.73 17.16 -18.51
C ILE A 158 8.27 17.91 -19.73
N GLY A 159 8.66 19.17 -19.61
CA GLY A 159 9.18 19.99 -20.72
C GLY A 159 10.60 19.66 -21.17
N THR A 160 11.26 18.65 -20.57
CA THR A 160 12.66 18.34 -20.90
C THR A 160 12.82 17.65 -22.26
N ALA A 161 13.90 17.97 -22.96
CA ALA A 161 14.29 17.28 -24.19
C ALA A 161 14.49 15.77 -24.01
N ARG A 162 14.76 15.31 -22.79
CA ARG A 162 14.87 13.88 -22.45
C ARG A 162 13.56 13.14 -22.67
N ILE A 163 12.40 13.82 -22.51
CA ILE A 163 11.07 13.24 -22.71
C ILE A 163 10.63 13.38 -24.16
N TRP A 164 10.75 14.57 -24.74
CA TRP A 164 10.19 14.90 -26.06
C TRP A 164 11.23 15.04 -27.18
N GLY A 165 12.51 14.93 -26.88
CA GLY A 165 13.57 15.13 -27.86
C GLY A 165 13.48 14.14 -29.02
N LEU A 166 13.61 14.63 -30.23
CA LEU A 166 13.64 13.86 -31.47
C LEU A 166 15.09 13.57 -31.93
N GLY A 167 16.04 13.44 -31.01
CA GLY A 167 17.44 13.21 -31.29
C GLY A 167 17.73 12.02 -32.23
N CYS A 168 16.88 10.99 -32.17
CA CYS A 168 16.98 9.84 -33.07
C CYS A 168 16.72 10.16 -34.53
N VAL A 169 15.91 11.19 -34.86
CA VAL A 169 15.60 11.61 -36.23
C VAL A 169 16.73 12.46 -36.78
N VAL A 170 17.44 13.19 -35.93
CA VAL A 170 18.52 14.12 -36.33
C VAL A 170 19.91 13.50 -36.21
N GLY A 171 20.00 12.18 -35.91
CA GLY A 171 21.27 11.47 -35.80
C GLY A 171 22.01 11.61 -34.48
N ALA A 172 21.39 12.21 -33.44
CA ALA A 172 21.97 12.39 -32.10
C ALA A 172 21.79 11.18 -31.16
N GLY A 173 21.44 10.02 -31.67
CA GLY A 173 21.56 8.71 -31.03
C GLY A 173 20.35 8.20 -30.24
N ARG A 174 19.57 9.02 -29.53
CA ARG A 174 18.42 8.53 -28.73
C ARG A 174 17.19 9.42 -28.86
N CYS A 175 16.03 8.78 -29.10
CA CYS A 175 14.73 9.46 -28.98
C CYS A 175 14.35 9.66 -27.52
N GLY A 176 13.54 10.68 -27.25
CA GLY A 176 12.94 10.90 -25.95
C GLY A 176 12.05 9.73 -25.52
N VAL A 177 11.90 9.57 -24.22
CA VAL A 177 11.15 8.44 -23.63
C VAL A 177 9.71 8.37 -24.16
N ALA A 178 9.05 9.51 -24.38
CA ALA A 178 7.69 9.57 -24.90
C ALA A 178 7.56 8.91 -26.29
N TRP A 179 8.51 9.17 -27.18
CA TRP A 179 8.50 8.61 -28.54
C TRP A 179 8.81 7.12 -28.56
N ASN A 180 9.74 6.66 -27.71
CA ASN A 180 10.03 5.24 -27.57
C ASN A 180 8.82 4.47 -27.01
N THR A 181 8.14 5.04 -26.01
CA THR A 181 6.94 4.43 -25.42
C THR A 181 5.79 4.39 -26.42
N LEU A 182 5.57 5.47 -27.17
CA LEU A 182 4.56 5.52 -28.21
C LEU A 182 4.83 4.50 -29.32
N GLY A 183 6.09 4.41 -29.77
CA GLY A 183 6.51 3.44 -30.78
C GLY A 183 6.27 2.01 -30.34
N LEU A 184 6.66 1.66 -29.11
CA LEU A 184 6.42 0.35 -28.52
C LEU A 184 4.92 0.05 -28.39
N ALA A 185 4.13 1.02 -27.92
CA ALA A 185 2.68 0.86 -27.80
C ALA A 185 2.01 0.60 -29.16
N LEU A 186 2.40 1.35 -30.19
CA LEU A 186 1.90 1.15 -31.55
C LEU A 186 2.32 -0.20 -32.14
N MET A 187 3.58 -0.61 -31.95
CA MET A 187 4.05 -1.92 -32.40
C MET A 187 3.31 -3.06 -31.70
N THR A 188 3.08 -2.93 -30.40
CA THR A 188 2.33 -3.93 -29.62
C THR A 188 0.88 -4.00 -30.10
N ALA A 189 0.23 -2.85 -30.26
CA ALA A 189 -1.16 -2.79 -30.71
C ALA A 189 -1.35 -3.30 -32.16
N ALA A 190 -0.36 -3.10 -33.02
CA ALA A 190 -0.41 -3.60 -34.39
C ALA A 190 -0.06 -5.10 -34.51
N GLY A 191 0.63 -5.66 -33.53
CA GLY A 191 1.04 -7.07 -33.51
C GLY A 191 0.05 -8.01 -32.82
N THR A 192 -1.03 -7.47 -32.19
CA THR A 192 -2.12 -8.23 -31.56
C THR A 192 -3.37 -8.18 -32.42
#